data_17b4d31b16cfe16c2963bdf5a5030fe3
#
_entry.id   17b4d31b16cfe16c2963bdf5a5030fe3
#
_cell.length_a   1.000
_cell.length_b   1.000
_cell.length_c   1.000
_cell.angle_alpha   90.00
_cell.angle_beta   90.00
_cell.angle_gamma   90.00
#
_symmetry.space_group_name_H-M   'P 1'
#
loop_
_entity.id
_entity.type
_entity.pdbx_description
1 polymer ?
#
loop_
_entity_poly.entity_id
_entity_poly.type
_entity_poly.pdbx_seq_one_letter_code
_entity_poly.pdbx_strand_id
1 'polypeptide(L)'
;MDKQLTEAGVLARRLPFQVDNTLRKAINKGEVMFIDQHLSETVEQMRNQQLKKPDVAVIEAVAITEDGGIIPTTSVGNSASFAIFAEKVIVEINTNLSPAFEGLHDIYIPTYRPTRQAIPLTKVDERIGTHAINIDPAKIVGIVINSEYHDSPSTVTAPDDETQSIANHLIAFFEKEVAAERLPKNLGPLQAGIGSIANAVLTGLKESNFEDLIMYSEVLQDCTFELIDAGKMKFASGSSITLSAKYGEKVFNNLEQYKDKLVLRPQEISNHPELVRRLGIIGINTALEFDIYGNVNSTHVCGSKMMNGIGGSGDFARNAHIAIFVTKSIAKGGDISSVVPMASHVDHTGHDVDVLVTEQGLADLRGLAPRERARAIIDNCVHPMYKDALNDYFDRACVRGGQTPHLLNEALSWHANFEETGSMLASVKEAKSA
;
A
#
# COMPACT_ATOMS: atom_id res chain seq x y z
N MET A 1 -6.88 12.65 -14.56
CA MET A 1 -8.31 12.86 -14.22
C MET A 1 -8.47 13.71 -12.95
N ASP A 2 -7.99 13.28 -11.78
CA ASP A 2 -8.17 14.00 -10.49
C ASP A 2 -7.75 15.47 -10.57
N LYS A 3 -6.59 15.79 -11.18
CA LYS A 3 -6.12 17.17 -11.40
C LYS A 3 -7.12 18.01 -12.18
N GLN A 4 -7.55 17.53 -13.37
CA GLN A 4 -8.43 18.29 -14.26
C GLN A 4 -9.80 18.55 -13.62
N LEU A 5 -10.38 17.54 -12.94
CA LEU A 5 -11.66 17.71 -12.26
C LEU A 5 -11.57 18.68 -11.08
N THR A 6 -10.44 18.66 -10.35
CA THR A 6 -10.20 19.58 -9.25
C THR A 6 -10.04 21.03 -9.78
N GLU A 7 -9.21 21.22 -10.81
CA GLU A 7 -8.99 22.55 -11.44
C GLU A 7 -10.27 23.11 -12.05
N ALA A 8 -11.13 22.25 -12.58
CA ALA A 8 -12.45 22.66 -13.12
C ALA A 8 -13.48 22.97 -12.02
N GLY A 9 -13.19 22.71 -10.74
CA GLY A 9 -14.08 22.97 -9.62
C GLY A 9 -15.34 22.08 -9.59
N VAL A 10 -15.31 20.93 -10.27
CA VAL A 10 -16.46 20.00 -10.35
C VAL A 10 -16.34 18.81 -9.42
N LEU A 11 -15.19 18.64 -8.76
CA LEU A 11 -14.95 17.54 -7.84
C LEU A 11 -15.33 17.94 -6.41
N ALA A 12 -16.49 17.48 -5.95
CA ALA A 12 -16.97 17.78 -4.58
C ALA A 12 -16.50 16.72 -3.55
N ARG A 13 -16.34 15.46 -3.99
CA ARG A 13 -15.96 14.34 -3.10
C ARG A 13 -15.11 13.32 -3.84
N ARG A 14 -14.11 12.77 -3.15
CA ARG A 14 -13.21 11.73 -3.68
C ARG A 14 -13.07 10.58 -2.68
N LEU A 15 -12.98 9.36 -3.18
CA LEU A 15 -12.70 8.13 -2.43
C LEU A 15 -12.11 7.07 -3.39
N PRO A 16 -11.50 6.00 -2.90
CA PRO A 16 -11.01 5.77 -1.54
C PRO A 16 -9.59 6.30 -1.32
N PHE A 17 -8.84 6.54 -2.39
CA PHE A 17 -7.41 6.88 -2.37
C PHE A 17 -7.07 7.92 -3.42
N GLN A 18 -6.06 8.75 -3.18
CA GLN A 18 -5.59 9.76 -4.12
C GLN A 18 -4.08 9.97 -4.02
N VAL A 19 -3.45 10.39 -5.12
CA VAL A 19 -2.01 10.71 -5.20
C VAL A 19 -1.73 12.05 -5.86
N ASP A 20 -2.74 12.71 -6.41
CA ASP A 20 -2.58 13.97 -7.15
C ASP A 20 -2.31 15.15 -6.22
N ASN A 21 -1.28 15.95 -6.53
CA ASN A 21 -0.86 17.08 -5.71
C ASN A 21 -1.89 18.23 -5.68
N THR A 22 -2.64 18.45 -6.78
CA THR A 22 -3.65 19.51 -6.85
C THR A 22 -4.84 19.14 -5.99
N LEU A 23 -5.30 17.91 -6.12
CA LEU A 23 -6.37 17.36 -5.30
C LEU A 23 -5.99 17.33 -3.81
N ARG A 24 -4.76 16.91 -3.49
CA ARG A 24 -4.24 16.91 -2.09
C ARG A 24 -4.33 18.31 -1.46
N LYS A 25 -3.96 19.35 -2.20
CA LYS A 25 -4.06 20.74 -1.72
C LYS A 25 -5.51 21.15 -1.49
N ALA A 26 -6.43 20.79 -2.40
CA ALA A 26 -7.85 21.09 -2.26
C ALA A 26 -8.48 20.36 -1.05
N ILE A 27 -8.12 19.09 -0.81
CA ILE A 27 -8.56 18.34 0.36
C ILE A 27 -8.06 19.00 1.65
N ASN A 28 -6.77 19.32 1.74
CA ASN A 28 -6.20 19.95 2.94
C ASN A 28 -6.74 21.37 3.22
N LYS A 29 -7.33 22.02 2.23
CA LYS A 29 -8.05 23.30 2.39
C LYS A 29 -9.54 23.11 2.73
N GLY A 30 -10.07 21.89 2.70
CA GLY A 30 -11.49 21.62 2.88
C GLY A 30 -12.37 21.95 1.67
N GLU A 31 -11.78 22.18 0.51
CA GLU A 31 -12.50 22.47 -0.75
C GLU A 31 -13.09 21.19 -1.38
N VAL A 32 -12.47 20.04 -1.15
CA VAL A 32 -12.93 18.71 -1.60
C VAL A 32 -13.04 17.79 -0.40
N MET A 33 -14.17 17.14 -0.23
CA MET A 33 -14.35 16.12 0.80
C MET A 33 -13.63 14.83 0.37
N PHE A 34 -12.81 14.27 1.27
CA PHE A 34 -12.13 13.01 1.03
C PHE A 34 -12.60 11.94 2.02
N ILE A 35 -13.01 10.79 1.49
CA ILE A 35 -13.36 9.63 2.30
C ILE A 35 -12.19 8.67 2.21
N ASP A 36 -11.34 8.69 3.23
CA ASP A 36 -10.25 7.73 3.38
C ASP A 36 -10.83 6.38 3.83
N GLN A 37 -10.51 5.32 3.13
CA GLN A 37 -11.08 4.00 3.36
C GLN A 37 -10.04 2.91 3.10
N HIS A 38 -10.20 1.78 3.78
CA HIS A 38 -9.59 0.53 3.32
C HIS A 38 -10.08 0.21 1.91
N LEU A 39 -9.18 -0.17 1.03
CA LEU A 39 -9.51 -0.40 -0.37
C LEU A 39 -10.47 -1.57 -0.56
N SER A 40 -10.43 -2.56 0.33
CA SER A 40 -11.38 -3.68 0.34
C SER A 40 -12.82 -3.26 0.64
N GLU A 41 -13.04 -2.12 1.31
CA GLU A 41 -14.37 -1.74 1.82
C GLU A 41 -15.19 -0.87 0.86
N THR A 42 -14.56 -0.19 -0.10
CA THR A 42 -15.26 0.77 -0.98
C THR A 42 -16.45 0.16 -1.71
N VAL A 43 -16.21 -0.94 -2.41
CA VAL A 43 -17.27 -1.62 -3.18
C VAL A 43 -18.19 -2.44 -2.28
N GLU A 44 -17.71 -2.89 -1.13
CA GLU A 44 -18.52 -3.54 -0.11
C GLU A 44 -19.58 -2.59 0.46
N GLN A 45 -19.18 -1.37 0.81
CA GLN A 45 -20.10 -0.33 1.28
C GLN A 45 -21.12 0.07 0.22
N MET A 46 -20.73 0.10 -1.06
CA MET A 46 -21.63 0.35 -2.16
C MET A 46 -22.61 -0.83 -2.36
N ARG A 47 -22.11 -2.08 -2.29
CA ARG A 47 -22.92 -3.30 -2.37
C ARG A 47 -23.97 -3.35 -1.26
N ASN A 48 -23.62 -2.95 -0.05
CA ASN A 48 -24.49 -2.90 1.11
C ASN A 48 -25.29 -1.58 1.24
N GLN A 49 -25.28 -0.73 0.22
CA GLN A 49 -26.04 0.53 0.14
C GLN A 49 -25.65 1.58 1.20
N GLN A 50 -24.46 1.47 1.76
CA GLN A 50 -23.87 2.49 2.66
C GLN A 50 -23.29 3.66 1.86
N LEU A 51 -22.83 3.39 0.64
CA LEU A 51 -22.48 4.38 -0.36
C LEU A 51 -23.48 4.35 -1.50
N LYS A 52 -23.79 5.52 -2.08
CA LYS A 52 -24.62 5.63 -3.27
C LYS A 52 -23.98 4.86 -4.42
N LYS A 53 -24.78 4.07 -5.16
CA LYS A 53 -24.37 3.44 -6.40
C LYS A 53 -24.06 4.52 -7.45
N PRO A 54 -23.09 4.30 -8.34
CA PRO A 54 -22.79 5.24 -9.42
C PRO A 54 -23.97 5.34 -10.40
N ASP A 55 -24.28 6.53 -10.83
CA ASP A 55 -25.25 6.74 -11.93
C ASP A 55 -24.60 6.30 -13.25
N VAL A 56 -23.31 6.62 -13.42
CA VAL A 56 -22.52 6.27 -14.60
C VAL A 56 -21.16 5.71 -14.16
N ALA A 57 -20.75 4.58 -14.75
CA ALA A 57 -19.39 4.08 -14.66
C ALA A 57 -18.67 4.30 -16.01
N VAL A 58 -17.45 4.79 -15.97
CA VAL A 58 -16.56 4.89 -17.13
C VAL A 58 -15.45 3.86 -16.94
N ILE A 59 -15.37 2.89 -17.84
CA ILE A 59 -14.48 1.74 -17.73
C ILE A 59 -13.53 1.72 -18.91
N GLU A 60 -12.23 1.77 -18.64
CA GLU A 60 -11.20 1.56 -19.64
C GLU A 60 -11.05 0.06 -19.93
N ALA A 61 -10.96 -0.29 -21.21
CA ALA A 61 -10.91 -1.67 -21.69
C ALA A 61 -9.99 -1.81 -22.92
N VAL A 62 -9.52 -3.01 -23.19
CA VAL A 62 -8.86 -3.35 -24.47
C VAL A 62 -9.83 -3.88 -25.49
N ALA A 63 -10.95 -4.46 -25.03
CA ALA A 63 -11.96 -5.05 -25.90
C ALA A 63 -13.33 -5.19 -25.20
N ILE A 64 -14.36 -5.37 -25.99
CA ILE A 64 -15.69 -5.88 -25.58
C ILE A 64 -15.90 -7.18 -26.32
N THR A 65 -16.28 -8.25 -25.61
CA THR A 65 -16.59 -9.55 -26.21
C THR A 65 -17.92 -9.52 -26.95
N GLU A 66 -18.21 -10.53 -27.79
CA GLU A 66 -19.45 -10.61 -28.56
C GLU A 66 -20.72 -10.64 -27.68
N ASP A 67 -20.62 -11.18 -26.48
CA ASP A 67 -21.69 -11.24 -25.47
C ASP A 67 -21.71 -10.04 -24.50
N GLY A 68 -20.89 -9.00 -24.77
CA GLY A 68 -20.86 -7.74 -24.03
C GLY A 68 -19.96 -7.73 -22.80
N GLY A 69 -19.13 -8.75 -22.62
CA GLY A 69 -18.09 -8.78 -21.56
C GLY A 69 -17.02 -7.72 -21.82
N ILE A 70 -16.64 -6.95 -20.79
CA ILE A 70 -15.62 -5.91 -20.89
C ILE A 70 -14.28 -6.48 -20.43
N ILE A 71 -13.26 -6.46 -21.31
CA ILE A 71 -11.88 -6.91 -20.98
C ILE A 71 -11.11 -5.70 -20.45
N PRO A 72 -10.77 -5.63 -19.14
CA PRO A 72 -10.04 -4.50 -18.58
C PRO A 72 -8.63 -4.35 -19.18
N THR A 73 -8.01 -3.21 -18.91
CA THR A 73 -6.62 -2.91 -19.27
C THR A 73 -5.63 -3.35 -18.19
N THR A 74 -4.69 -2.51 -17.83
CA THR A 74 -3.65 -2.76 -16.80
C THR A 74 -4.19 -2.76 -15.37
N SER A 75 -5.44 -2.37 -15.16
CA SER A 75 -6.06 -2.28 -13.85
C SER A 75 -7.49 -2.80 -13.85
N VAL A 76 -7.80 -3.67 -12.89
CA VAL A 76 -9.20 -4.03 -12.58
C VAL A 76 -9.75 -3.09 -11.53
N GLY A 77 -9.02 -2.84 -10.44
CA GLY A 77 -9.45 -1.94 -9.37
C GLY A 77 -10.89 -2.25 -8.92
N ASN A 78 -11.70 -1.21 -8.87
CA ASN A 78 -13.13 -1.30 -8.55
C ASN A 78 -14.03 -1.34 -9.80
N SER A 79 -13.43 -1.38 -11.01
CA SER A 79 -14.15 -1.26 -12.29
C SER A 79 -15.27 -2.29 -12.45
N ALA A 80 -15.01 -3.54 -12.07
CA ALA A 80 -15.99 -4.62 -12.16
C ALA A 80 -17.26 -4.30 -11.35
N SER A 81 -17.09 -3.95 -10.07
CA SER A 81 -18.22 -3.62 -9.19
C SER A 81 -18.90 -2.32 -9.60
N PHE A 82 -18.16 -1.31 -10.06
CA PHE A 82 -18.75 -0.08 -10.57
C PHE A 82 -19.61 -0.33 -11.82
N ALA A 83 -19.12 -1.12 -12.78
CA ALA A 83 -19.90 -1.47 -13.97
C ALA A 83 -21.17 -2.28 -13.62
N ILE A 84 -21.06 -3.22 -12.67
CA ILE A 84 -22.19 -4.04 -12.23
C ILE A 84 -23.26 -3.19 -11.54
N PHE A 85 -22.88 -2.23 -10.69
CA PHE A 85 -23.81 -1.46 -9.87
C PHE A 85 -24.29 -0.16 -10.52
N ALA A 86 -23.58 0.39 -11.52
CA ALA A 86 -23.98 1.60 -12.22
C ALA A 86 -25.28 1.38 -13.02
N GLU A 87 -26.04 2.46 -13.18
CA GLU A 87 -27.21 2.45 -14.09
C GLU A 87 -26.77 2.42 -15.55
N LYS A 88 -25.69 3.13 -15.87
CA LYS A 88 -25.14 3.28 -17.22
C LYS A 88 -23.64 3.06 -17.21
N VAL A 89 -23.11 2.51 -18.30
CA VAL A 89 -21.70 2.26 -18.49
C VAL A 89 -21.23 2.91 -19.79
N ILE A 90 -20.12 3.63 -19.73
CA ILE A 90 -19.37 4.08 -20.89
C ILE A 90 -18.06 3.27 -20.91
N VAL A 91 -17.77 2.64 -22.04
CA VAL A 91 -16.54 1.88 -22.22
C VAL A 91 -15.57 2.68 -23.06
N GLU A 92 -14.38 2.95 -22.53
CA GLU A 92 -13.28 3.55 -23.27
C GLU A 92 -12.33 2.44 -23.73
N ILE A 93 -12.32 2.19 -25.05
CA ILE A 93 -11.42 1.21 -25.67
C ILE A 93 -10.08 1.89 -25.94
N ASN A 94 -9.03 1.48 -25.22
CA ASN A 94 -7.68 1.95 -25.40
C ASN A 94 -6.94 1.07 -26.43
N THR A 95 -6.84 1.56 -27.66
CA THR A 95 -6.21 0.83 -28.76
C THR A 95 -4.67 0.88 -28.75
N ASN A 96 -4.07 1.63 -27.80
CA ASN A 96 -2.60 1.63 -27.59
C ASN A 96 -2.15 0.43 -26.77
N LEU A 97 -3.07 -0.28 -26.11
CA LEU A 97 -2.78 -1.47 -25.34
C LEU A 97 -3.06 -2.74 -26.16
N SER A 98 -2.26 -3.76 -25.92
CA SER A 98 -2.36 -5.02 -26.64
C SER A 98 -3.65 -5.77 -26.30
N PRO A 99 -4.37 -6.34 -27.26
CA PRO A 99 -5.44 -7.30 -27.00
C PRO A 99 -4.99 -8.52 -26.18
N ALA A 100 -3.69 -8.75 -26.07
CA ALA A 100 -3.09 -9.80 -25.24
C ALA A 100 -3.40 -9.67 -23.74
N PHE A 101 -3.98 -8.56 -23.28
CA PHE A 101 -4.56 -8.47 -21.94
C PHE A 101 -5.73 -9.43 -21.72
N GLU A 102 -6.42 -9.88 -22.78
CA GLU A 102 -7.44 -10.92 -22.66
C GLU A 102 -6.85 -12.21 -22.06
N GLY A 103 -7.52 -12.74 -21.02
CA GLY A 103 -7.06 -13.90 -20.27
C GLY A 103 -6.11 -13.60 -19.09
N LEU A 104 -5.67 -12.35 -18.91
CA LEU A 104 -4.87 -11.96 -17.76
C LEU A 104 -5.69 -11.76 -16.48
N HIS A 105 -6.98 -11.47 -16.63
CA HIS A 105 -7.89 -11.10 -15.55
C HIS A 105 -8.59 -12.31 -14.92
N ASP A 106 -8.98 -12.16 -13.64
CA ASP A 106 -9.76 -13.12 -12.87
C ASP A 106 -10.81 -12.36 -12.06
N ILE A 107 -11.94 -12.06 -12.70
CA ILE A 107 -13.01 -11.22 -12.16
C ILE A 107 -13.95 -12.08 -11.33
N TYR A 108 -13.84 -11.99 -10.01
CA TYR A 108 -14.73 -12.63 -9.06
C TYR A 108 -15.41 -11.56 -8.19
N ILE A 109 -16.71 -11.65 -8.04
CA ILE A 109 -17.52 -10.73 -7.23
C ILE A 109 -18.07 -11.49 -6.02
N PRO A 110 -17.70 -11.13 -4.80
CA PRO A 110 -18.20 -11.77 -3.58
C PRO A 110 -19.71 -11.59 -3.42
N THR A 111 -20.33 -12.54 -2.74
CA THR A 111 -21.74 -12.45 -2.36
C THR A 111 -21.97 -11.41 -1.26
N TYR A 112 -23.23 -11.13 -0.95
CA TYR A 112 -23.61 -10.11 0.04
C TYR A 112 -23.34 -10.54 1.49
N ARG A 113 -22.98 -9.60 2.35
CA ARG A 113 -23.04 -9.76 3.81
C ARG A 113 -24.51 -9.68 4.26
N PRO A 114 -24.87 -10.26 5.46
CA PRO A 114 -23.96 -10.79 6.46
C PRO A 114 -23.52 -12.24 6.26
N THR A 115 -24.22 -13.06 5.58
CA THR A 115 -23.98 -14.51 5.50
C THR A 115 -23.35 -14.92 4.16
N ARG A 116 -22.42 -14.09 3.65
CA ARG A 116 -21.76 -14.40 2.38
C ARG A 116 -20.93 -15.68 2.47
N GLN A 117 -20.83 -16.37 1.35
CA GLN A 117 -19.98 -17.55 1.22
C GLN A 117 -18.50 -17.16 1.28
N ALA A 118 -17.67 -18.09 1.76
CA ALA A 118 -16.22 -17.94 1.70
C ALA A 118 -15.76 -17.75 0.25
N ILE A 119 -14.80 -16.85 0.04
CA ILE A 119 -14.20 -16.67 -1.29
C ILE A 119 -13.34 -17.92 -1.57
N PRO A 120 -13.59 -18.65 -2.70
CA PRO A 120 -12.99 -19.96 -2.91
C PRO A 120 -11.53 -19.91 -3.40
N LEU A 121 -10.79 -18.85 -3.13
CA LEU A 121 -9.37 -18.69 -3.46
C LEU A 121 -8.51 -19.30 -2.36
N THR A 122 -7.79 -20.39 -2.65
CA THR A 122 -6.94 -21.12 -1.69
C THR A 122 -5.45 -21.03 -2.02
N LYS A 123 -5.09 -20.63 -3.25
CA LYS A 123 -3.72 -20.42 -3.72
C LYS A 123 -3.62 -19.14 -4.52
N VAL A 124 -2.44 -18.53 -4.55
CA VAL A 124 -2.20 -17.27 -5.24
C VAL A 124 -2.41 -17.37 -6.75
N ASP A 125 -2.04 -18.48 -7.35
CA ASP A 125 -2.14 -18.80 -8.80
C ASP A 125 -3.49 -19.39 -9.23
N GLU A 126 -4.41 -19.63 -8.30
CA GLU A 126 -5.74 -20.16 -8.59
C GLU A 126 -6.62 -19.08 -9.23
N ARG A 127 -7.41 -19.45 -10.23
CA ARG A 127 -8.41 -18.58 -10.85
C ARG A 127 -9.80 -19.04 -10.46
N ILE A 128 -10.63 -18.09 -10.02
CA ILE A 128 -11.96 -18.38 -9.44
C ILE A 128 -13.10 -17.61 -10.11
N GLY A 129 -12.77 -16.70 -11.02
CA GLY A 129 -13.72 -15.83 -11.70
C GLY A 129 -13.67 -15.95 -13.21
N THR A 130 -14.05 -14.89 -13.90
CA THR A 130 -14.08 -14.78 -15.35
C THR A 130 -12.99 -13.85 -15.87
N HIS A 131 -12.62 -13.96 -17.14
CA HIS A 131 -11.60 -13.10 -17.77
C HIS A 131 -12.16 -11.72 -18.18
N ALA A 132 -13.48 -11.53 -18.13
CA ALA A 132 -14.16 -10.29 -18.50
C ALA A 132 -15.09 -9.82 -17.38
N ILE A 133 -15.39 -8.54 -17.35
CA ILE A 133 -16.46 -7.96 -16.52
C ILE A 133 -17.77 -8.19 -17.24
N ASN A 134 -18.59 -9.09 -16.69
CA ASN A 134 -19.89 -9.45 -17.27
C ASN A 134 -20.98 -8.54 -16.70
N ILE A 135 -21.63 -7.78 -17.58
CA ILE A 135 -22.77 -6.92 -17.26
C ILE A 135 -23.87 -7.13 -18.30
N ASP A 136 -25.08 -6.63 -18.02
CA ASP A 136 -26.12 -6.52 -19.04
C ASP A 136 -25.63 -5.54 -20.13
N PRO A 137 -25.49 -5.98 -21.41
CA PRO A 137 -25.04 -5.12 -22.50
C PRO A 137 -25.89 -3.85 -22.68
N ALA A 138 -27.17 -3.90 -22.31
CA ALA A 138 -28.08 -2.76 -22.38
C ALA A 138 -27.66 -1.57 -21.50
N LYS A 139 -26.79 -1.80 -20.51
CA LYS A 139 -26.19 -0.74 -19.71
C LYS A 139 -25.12 0.07 -20.46
N ILE A 140 -24.51 -0.47 -21.50
CA ILE A 140 -23.48 0.20 -22.29
C ILE A 140 -24.16 1.25 -23.17
N VAL A 141 -24.07 2.51 -22.75
CA VAL A 141 -24.70 3.65 -23.44
C VAL A 141 -23.77 4.39 -24.38
N GLY A 142 -22.47 4.08 -24.32
CA GLY A 142 -21.47 4.69 -25.20
C GLY A 142 -20.17 3.91 -25.20
N ILE A 143 -19.50 3.93 -26.37
CA ILE A 143 -18.17 3.38 -26.58
C ILE A 143 -17.31 4.51 -27.12
N VAL A 144 -16.17 4.77 -26.49
CA VAL A 144 -15.17 5.74 -26.90
C VAL A 144 -13.94 4.99 -27.34
N ILE A 145 -13.45 5.27 -28.54
CA ILE A 145 -12.18 4.72 -29.04
C ILE A 145 -11.09 5.74 -28.76
N ASN A 146 -10.09 5.34 -27.98
CA ASN A 146 -8.95 6.16 -27.61
C ASN A 146 -7.67 5.56 -28.21
N SER A 147 -6.98 6.33 -29.06
CA SER A 147 -5.71 5.96 -29.70
C SER A 147 -4.57 6.91 -29.38
N GLU A 148 -4.84 7.98 -28.61
CA GLU A 148 -3.89 9.07 -28.42
C GLU A 148 -3.44 9.23 -26.97
N TYR A 149 -4.21 8.72 -26.00
CA TYR A 149 -3.93 8.87 -24.58
C TYR A 149 -3.09 7.71 -24.06
N HIS A 150 -2.06 8.07 -23.30
CA HIS A 150 -1.25 7.12 -22.53
C HIS A 150 -1.24 7.54 -21.06
N ASP A 151 -1.35 6.59 -20.17
CA ASP A 151 -1.11 6.83 -18.75
C ASP A 151 0.32 7.31 -18.53
N SER A 152 0.48 8.24 -17.61
CA SER A 152 1.81 8.67 -17.19
C SER A 152 2.55 7.50 -16.55
N PRO A 153 3.75 7.16 -17.06
CA PRO A 153 4.52 6.06 -16.48
C PRO A 153 4.92 6.40 -15.04
N SER A 154 5.09 5.37 -14.23
CA SER A 154 5.61 5.55 -12.87
C SER A 154 7.07 6.02 -12.92
N THR A 155 7.45 6.81 -11.92
CA THR A 155 8.86 7.19 -11.73
C THR A 155 9.47 6.23 -10.73
N VAL A 156 10.40 5.41 -11.20
CA VAL A 156 11.18 4.52 -10.33
C VAL A 156 12.48 5.23 -9.97
N THR A 157 12.68 5.47 -8.68
CA THR A 157 13.93 6.00 -8.15
C THR A 157 14.85 4.83 -7.80
N ALA A 158 16.09 4.89 -8.25
CA ALA A 158 17.10 3.91 -7.86
C ALA A 158 17.28 3.89 -6.33
N PRO A 159 17.54 2.73 -5.72
CA PRO A 159 17.86 2.65 -4.29
C PRO A 159 19.05 3.55 -3.94
N ASP A 160 18.93 4.28 -2.84
CA ASP A 160 20.05 4.95 -2.18
C ASP A 160 20.59 4.10 -1.04
N ASP A 161 21.66 4.55 -0.40
CA ASP A 161 22.36 3.80 0.68
C ASP A 161 21.41 3.49 1.85
N GLU A 162 20.50 4.42 2.18
CA GLU A 162 19.53 4.23 3.27
C GLU A 162 18.49 3.18 2.91
N THR A 163 17.89 3.25 1.73
CA THR A 163 16.91 2.24 1.28
C THR A 163 17.54 0.87 1.07
N GLN A 164 18.80 0.82 0.64
CA GLN A 164 19.56 -0.43 0.55
C GLN A 164 19.83 -1.03 1.95
N SER A 165 20.13 -0.19 2.95
CA SER A 165 20.30 -0.66 4.35
C SER A 165 19.00 -1.25 4.90
N ILE A 166 17.85 -0.62 4.64
CA ILE A 166 16.53 -1.16 5.01
C ILE A 166 16.31 -2.53 4.36
N ALA A 167 16.61 -2.66 3.06
CA ALA A 167 16.48 -3.93 2.34
C ALA A 167 17.38 -5.03 2.95
N ASN A 168 18.63 -4.69 3.29
CA ASN A 168 19.58 -5.63 3.90
C ASN A 168 19.09 -6.12 5.27
N HIS A 169 18.54 -5.23 6.11
CA HIS A 169 17.96 -5.61 7.41
C HIS A 169 16.79 -6.58 7.25
N LEU A 170 15.92 -6.35 6.27
CA LEU A 170 14.80 -7.26 5.99
C LEU A 170 15.26 -8.62 5.45
N ILE A 171 16.22 -8.67 4.54
CA ILE A 171 16.76 -9.91 4.01
C ILE A 171 17.37 -10.74 5.15
N ALA A 172 18.19 -10.12 6.00
CA ALA A 172 18.77 -10.80 7.16
C ALA A 172 17.70 -11.31 8.14
N PHE A 173 16.62 -10.55 8.34
CA PHE A 173 15.47 -10.99 9.13
C PHE A 173 14.80 -12.21 8.49
N PHE A 174 14.53 -12.21 7.21
CA PHE A 174 13.92 -13.35 6.52
C PHE A 174 14.82 -14.59 6.54
N GLU A 175 16.12 -14.43 6.35
CA GLU A 175 17.08 -15.54 6.47
C GLU A 175 17.04 -16.16 7.86
N LYS A 176 16.96 -15.34 8.91
CA LYS A 176 16.82 -15.81 10.30
C LYS A 176 15.49 -16.54 10.54
N GLU A 177 14.38 -16.03 9.98
CA GLU A 177 13.06 -16.68 10.10
C GLU A 177 13.03 -18.04 9.39
N VAL A 178 13.64 -18.13 8.19
CA VAL A 178 13.77 -19.41 7.45
C VAL A 178 14.70 -20.38 8.18
N ALA A 179 15.85 -19.92 8.69
CA ALA A 179 16.78 -20.75 9.45
C ALA A 179 16.15 -21.30 10.75
N ALA A 180 15.21 -20.57 11.34
CA ALA A 180 14.45 -20.96 12.52
C ALA A 180 13.18 -21.77 12.18
N GLU A 181 12.96 -22.13 10.93
CA GLU A 181 11.78 -22.87 10.42
C GLU A 181 10.44 -22.16 10.71
N ARG A 182 10.44 -20.83 10.90
CA ARG A 182 9.23 -20.01 11.07
C ARG A 182 8.67 -19.50 9.75
N LEU A 183 9.48 -19.46 8.70
CA LEU A 183 9.07 -19.21 7.34
C LEU A 183 9.54 -20.34 6.42
N PRO A 184 8.79 -20.63 5.33
CA PRO A 184 9.27 -21.54 4.30
C PRO A 184 10.42 -20.91 3.51
N LYS A 185 11.19 -21.73 2.77
CA LYS A 185 12.36 -21.28 1.98
C LYS A 185 12.01 -20.25 0.92
N ASN A 186 10.79 -20.25 0.40
CA ASN A 186 10.27 -19.27 -0.56
C ASN A 186 9.53 -18.10 0.11
N LEU A 187 9.66 -17.92 1.42
CA LEU A 187 9.04 -16.92 2.30
C LEU A 187 7.51 -17.03 2.44
N GLY A 188 6.81 -17.58 1.48
CA GLY A 188 5.35 -17.48 1.32
C GLY A 188 4.97 -16.26 0.46
N PRO A 189 3.68 -15.95 0.33
CA PRO A 189 3.27 -14.84 -0.53
C PRO A 189 3.67 -13.48 0.05
N LEU A 190 4.23 -12.63 -0.80
CA LEU A 190 4.69 -11.30 -0.46
C LEU A 190 3.69 -10.24 -0.93
N GLN A 191 3.48 -9.22 -0.12
CA GLN A 191 2.88 -7.95 -0.53
C GLN A 191 3.90 -6.84 -0.31
N ALA A 192 4.02 -5.95 -1.27
CA ALA A 192 4.81 -4.74 -1.12
C ALA A 192 3.99 -3.51 -1.52
N GLY A 193 4.10 -2.45 -0.73
CA GLY A 193 3.55 -1.14 -1.07
C GLY A 193 4.27 -0.53 -2.29
N ILE A 194 3.81 0.63 -2.72
CA ILE A 194 4.46 1.41 -3.77
C ILE A 194 5.56 2.30 -3.18
N GLY A 195 6.59 2.61 -3.99
CA GLY A 195 7.63 3.58 -3.64
C GLY A 195 9.05 3.02 -3.59
N SER A 196 10.02 3.91 -3.36
CA SER A 196 11.46 3.61 -3.46
C SER A 196 11.92 2.54 -2.47
N ILE A 197 11.40 2.55 -1.24
CA ILE A 197 11.79 1.58 -0.20
C ILE A 197 11.28 0.18 -0.57
N ALA A 198 10.01 0.05 -0.97
CA ALA A 198 9.45 -1.22 -1.41
C ALA A 198 10.21 -1.79 -2.61
N ASN A 199 10.55 -0.94 -3.58
CA ASN A 199 11.37 -1.31 -4.72
C ASN A 199 12.77 -1.78 -4.29
N ALA A 200 13.43 -1.12 -3.34
CA ALA A 200 14.73 -1.52 -2.83
C ALA A 200 14.69 -2.91 -2.18
N VAL A 201 13.65 -3.20 -1.39
CA VAL A 201 13.46 -4.52 -0.75
C VAL A 201 13.29 -5.61 -1.82
N LEU A 202 12.42 -5.41 -2.81
CA LEU A 202 12.20 -6.39 -3.87
C LEU A 202 13.44 -6.56 -4.76
N THR A 203 14.19 -5.48 -5.02
CA THR A 203 15.51 -5.56 -5.70
C THR A 203 16.50 -6.38 -4.87
N GLY A 204 16.55 -6.17 -3.55
CA GLY A 204 17.39 -6.97 -2.66
C GLY A 204 17.03 -8.46 -2.66
N LEU A 205 15.75 -8.81 -2.77
CA LEU A 205 15.31 -10.20 -2.93
C LEU A 205 15.83 -10.84 -4.23
N LYS A 206 15.99 -10.07 -5.30
CA LYS A 206 16.57 -10.54 -6.57
C LYS A 206 18.03 -11.02 -6.39
N GLU A 207 18.79 -10.30 -5.56
CA GLU A 207 20.20 -10.63 -5.28
C GLU A 207 20.36 -11.69 -4.16
N SER A 208 19.27 -12.00 -3.43
CA SER A 208 19.25 -12.94 -2.31
C SER A 208 19.27 -14.41 -2.76
N ASN A 209 19.39 -15.31 -1.78
CA ASN A 209 19.31 -16.76 -2.00
C ASN A 209 17.87 -17.30 -2.04
N PHE A 210 16.86 -16.43 -1.93
CA PHE A 210 15.48 -16.86 -2.01
C PHE A 210 15.08 -17.17 -3.44
N GLU A 211 14.34 -18.26 -3.61
CA GLU A 211 13.87 -18.78 -4.88
C GLU A 211 12.37 -19.08 -4.80
N ASP A 212 11.74 -19.24 -5.97
CA ASP A 212 10.34 -19.65 -6.06
C ASP A 212 9.37 -18.68 -5.36
N LEU A 213 9.71 -17.38 -5.34
CA LEU A 213 8.92 -16.34 -4.71
C LEU A 213 7.53 -16.25 -5.34
N ILE A 214 6.55 -15.89 -4.54
CA ILE A 214 5.16 -15.66 -4.95
C ILE A 214 4.73 -14.30 -4.42
N MET A 215 3.99 -13.53 -5.21
CA MET A 215 3.46 -12.24 -4.80
C MET A 215 1.93 -12.25 -4.82
N TYR A 216 1.33 -11.72 -3.76
CA TYR A 216 -0.08 -11.39 -3.67
C TYR A 216 -0.18 -9.95 -3.14
N SER A 217 -0.39 -9.01 -4.04
CA SER A 217 -0.28 -7.57 -3.76
C SER A 217 -1.41 -6.79 -4.42
N GLU A 218 -1.43 -5.50 -4.23
CA GLU A 218 -2.34 -4.59 -4.90
C GLU A 218 -1.77 -4.16 -6.25
N VAL A 219 -0.57 -3.59 -6.26
CA VAL A 219 0.07 -3.04 -7.45
C VAL A 219 1.33 -3.83 -7.80
N LEU A 220 1.40 -4.29 -9.05
CA LEU A 220 2.58 -4.93 -9.61
C LEU A 220 3.44 -3.87 -10.30
N GLN A 221 4.69 -3.73 -9.86
CA GLN A 221 5.63 -2.70 -10.30
C GLN A 221 6.82 -3.30 -11.05
N ASP A 222 7.73 -2.48 -11.56
CA ASP A 222 8.93 -2.89 -12.30
C ASP A 222 9.67 -4.05 -11.62
N CYS A 223 9.90 -3.94 -10.31
CA CYS A 223 10.62 -4.94 -9.52
C CYS A 223 9.95 -6.33 -9.53
N THR A 224 8.62 -6.41 -9.67
CA THR A 224 7.91 -7.69 -9.84
C THR A 224 8.34 -8.38 -11.13
N PHE A 225 8.40 -7.63 -12.22
CA PHE A 225 8.81 -8.13 -13.53
C PHE A 225 10.30 -8.42 -13.56
N GLU A 226 11.13 -7.65 -12.86
CA GLU A 226 12.56 -7.97 -12.69
C GLU A 226 12.79 -9.32 -12.01
N LEU A 227 12.00 -9.62 -10.97
CA LEU A 227 12.07 -10.91 -10.28
C LEU A 227 11.57 -12.06 -11.14
N ILE A 228 10.54 -11.85 -11.97
CA ILE A 228 10.03 -12.83 -12.93
C ILE A 228 11.09 -13.11 -14.02
N ASP A 229 11.70 -12.06 -14.57
CA ASP A 229 12.73 -12.16 -15.60
C ASP A 229 14.01 -12.84 -15.09
N ALA A 230 14.35 -12.60 -13.82
CA ALA A 230 15.47 -13.26 -13.16
C ALA A 230 15.18 -14.73 -12.77
N GLY A 231 13.95 -15.22 -12.99
CA GLY A 231 13.54 -16.57 -12.60
C GLY A 231 13.34 -16.76 -11.09
N LYS A 232 13.37 -15.67 -10.30
CA LYS A 232 13.22 -15.70 -8.83
C LYS A 232 11.76 -15.76 -8.39
N MET A 233 10.84 -15.21 -9.20
CA MET A 233 9.40 -15.18 -8.89
C MET A 233 8.63 -16.10 -9.85
N LYS A 234 7.85 -17.01 -9.26
CA LYS A 234 7.03 -17.96 -10.00
C LYS A 234 5.70 -17.37 -10.44
N PHE A 235 5.07 -16.58 -9.57
CA PHE A 235 3.73 -16.06 -9.84
C PHE A 235 3.47 -14.76 -9.08
N ALA A 236 2.71 -13.85 -9.69
CA ALA A 236 2.26 -12.60 -9.09
C ALA A 236 0.77 -12.37 -9.33
N SER A 237 0.03 -12.07 -8.26
CA SER A 237 -1.36 -11.65 -8.27
C SER A 237 -1.46 -10.20 -7.82
N GLY A 238 -2.18 -9.37 -8.56
CA GLY A 238 -2.40 -7.98 -8.21
C GLY A 238 -3.77 -7.47 -8.64
N SER A 239 -4.05 -6.20 -8.38
CA SER A 239 -5.22 -5.49 -8.89
C SER A 239 -4.86 -4.62 -10.10
N SER A 240 -3.60 -4.21 -10.18
CA SER A 240 -3.11 -3.37 -11.27
C SER A 240 -1.63 -3.59 -11.56
N ILE A 241 -1.22 -3.21 -12.78
CA ILE A 241 0.16 -3.11 -13.21
C ILE A 241 0.47 -1.63 -13.41
N THR A 242 1.52 -1.12 -12.73
CA THR A 242 1.99 0.26 -12.86
C THR A 242 3.49 0.26 -13.06
N LEU A 243 3.93 0.56 -14.27
CA LEU A 243 5.32 0.43 -14.71
C LEU A 243 5.94 1.77 -15.07
N SER A 244 7.27 1.84 -14.99
CA SER A 244 8.04 2.88 -15.64
C SER A 244 7.93 2.78 -17.17
N ALA A 245 8.24 3.86 -17.89
CA ALA A 245 8.20 3.87 -19.35
C ALA A 245 9.03 2.71 -19.97
N LYS A 246 10.22 2.48 -19.42
CA LYS A 246 11.13 1.41 -19.88
C LYS A 246 10.53 0.01 -19.73
N TYR A 247 9.97 -0.27 -18.54
CA TYR A 247 9.37 -1.58 -18.28
C TYR A 247 8.00 -1.73 -18.93
N GLY A 248 7.23 -0.65 -19.04
CA GLY A 248 5.95 -0.65 -19.77
C GLY A 248 6.12 -1.06 -21.22
N GLU A 249 7.09 -0.47 -21.94
CA GLU A 249 7.41 -0.86 -23.32
C GLU A 249 7.82 -2.35 -23.41
N LYS A 250 8.70 -2.79 -22.54
CA LYS A 250 9.16 -4.19 -22.51
C LYS A 250 8.02 -5.17 -22.25
N VAL A 251 7.25 -4.96 -21.19
CA VAL A 251 6.24 -5.89 -20.70
C VAL A 251 5.03 -5.93 -21.63
N PHE A 252 4.50 -4.77 -22.03
CA PHE A 252 3.26 -4.70 -22.79
C PHE A 252 3.46 -5.16 -24.26
N ASN A 253 4.66 -5.00 -24.82
CA ASN A 253 4.99 -5.55 -26.14
C ASN A 253 5.24 -7.08 -26.10
N ASN A 254 5.46 -7.66 -24.91
CA ASN A 254 5.76 -9.09 -24.75
C ASN A 254 4.83 -9.76 -23.72
N LEU A 255 3.61 -9.27 -23.56
CA LEU A 255 2.70 -9.68 -22.50
C LEU A 255 2.43 -11.19 -22.46
N GLU A 256 2.42 -11.85 -23.60
CA GLU A 256 2.25 -13.31 -23.72
C GLU A 256 3.31 -14.11 -22.93
N GLN A 257 4.50 -13.56 -22.72
CA GLN A 257 5.58 -14.22 -21.95
C GLN A 257 5.31 -14.21 -20.44
N TYR A 258 4.41 -13.34 -19.99
CA TYR A 258 4.08 -13.15 -18.58
C TYR A 258 2.73 -13.74 -18.19
N LYS A 259 1.82 -14.02 -19.12
CA LYS A 259 0.44 -14.46 -18.86
C LYS A 259 0.32 -15.64 -17.89
N ASP A 260 1.18 -16.64 -18.02
CA ASP A 260 1.15 -17.82 -17.15
C ASP A 260 1.70 -17.54 -15.73
N LYS A 261 2.27 -16.35 -15.52
CA LYS A 261 2.90 -15.93 -14.27
C LYS A 261 2.18 -14.77 -13.58
N LEU A 262 1.09 -14.28 -14.19
CA LEU A 262 0.36 -13.11 -13.70
C LEU A 262 -1.15 -13.34 -13.65
N VAL A 263 -1.79 -12.65 -12.71
CA VAL A 263 -3.24 -12.50 -12.68
C VAL A 263 -3.62 -11.14 -12.11
N LEU A 264 -4.60 -10.48 -12.73
CA LEU A 264 -5.20 -9.24 -12.23
C LEU A 264 -6.62 -9.49 -11.73
N ARG A 265 -6.90 -9.05 -10.51
CA ARG A 265 -8.15 -9.29 -9.78
C ARG A 265 -8.83 -7.98 -9.38
N PRO A 266 -10.14 -7.98 -9.13
CA PRO A 266 -10.80 -6.86 -8.46
C PRO A 266 -10.07 -6.50 -7.16
N GLN A 267 -10.00 -5.20 -6.86
CA GLN A 267 -9.34 -4.69 -5.67
C GLN A 267 -9.91 -5.29 -4.39
N GLU A 268 -11.22 -5.51 -4.34
CA GLU A 268 -11.86 -6.18 -3.20
C GLU A 268 -11.43 -7.65 -3.02
N ILE A 269 -10.79 -8.27 -4.01
CA ILE A 269 -10.19 -9.61 -3.90
C ILE A 269 -8.72 -9.48 -3.52
N SER A 270 -7.94 -8.66 -4.24
CA SER A 270 -6.51 -8.46 -3.96
C SER A 270 -6.25 -7.93 -2.55
N ASN A 271 -7.16 -7.09 -2.02
CA ASN A 271 -7.04 -6.49 -0.69
C ASN A 271 -7.94 -7.17 0.36
N HIS A 272 -8.54 -8.32 0.05
CA HIS A 272 -9.55 -8.91 0.92
C HIS A 272 -8.95 -9.46 2.24
N PRO A 273 -9.37 -8.98 3.42
CA PRO A 273 -8.84 -9.41 4.72
C PRO A 273 -8.88 -10.94 4.93
N GLU A 274 -9.96 -11.61 4.51
CA GLU A 274 -10.09 -13.07 4.58
C GLU A 274 -8.98 -13.78 3.81
N LEU A 275 -8.67 -13.30 2.59
CA LEU A 275 -7.67 -13.90 1.72
C LEU A 275 -6.26 -13.60 2.20
N VAL A 276 -5.97 -12.36 2.60
CA VAL A 276 -4.67 -11.96 3.17
C VAL A 276 -4.33 -12.87 4.35
N ARG A 277 -5.28 -13.08 5.26
CA ARG A 277 -5.10 -13.95 6.44
C ARG A 277 -4.96 -15.42 6.07
N ARG A 278 -5.80 -15.95 5.20
CA ARG A 278 -5.77 -17.35 4.78
C ARG A 278 -4.51 -17.73 4.03
N LEU A 279 -4.06 -16.86 3.13
CA LEU A 279 -2.86 -17.09 2.33
C LEU A 279 -1.56 -16.89 3.13
N GLY A 280 -1.63 -16.25 4.31
CA GLY A 280 -0.46 -16.02 5.15
C GLY A 280 0.52 -15.01 4.56
N ILE A 281 0.01 -13.87 4.09
CA ILE A 281 0.80 -12.84 3.40
C ILE A 281 1.84 -12.21 4.34
N ILE A 282 3.05 -11.98 3.85
CA ILE A 282 4.02 -11.07 4.45
C ILE A 282 3.78 -9.69 3.86
N GLY A 283 3.28 -8.75 4.67
CA GLY A 283 2.94 -7.40 4.23
C GLY A 283 4.06 -6.42 4.53
N ILE A 284 4.58 -5.74 3.51
CA ILE A 284 5.62 -4.70 3.62
C ILE A 284 5.04 -3.38 3.17
N ASN A 285 4.82 -2.47 4.14
CA ASN A 285 4.20 -1.17 3.90
C ASN A 285 5.10 -0.03 4.38
N THR A 286 4.91 1.16 3.82
CA THR A 286 5.69 2.34 4.17
C THR A 286 4.98 3.17 5.23
N ALA A 287 5.72 3.65 6.23
CA ALA A 287 5.27 4.60 7.23
C ALA A 287 5.76 6.03 6.89
N LEU A 288 5.06 7.05 7.36
CA LEU A 288 5.56 8.41 7.50
C LEU A 288 6.25 8.59 8.85
N GLU A 289 5.63 8.10 9.90
CA GLU A 289 6.18 8.05 11.26
C GLU A 289 5.63 6.84 12.02
N PHE A 290 6.32 6.45 13.07
CA PHE A 290 5.80 5.54 14.09
C PHE A 290 6.30 5.94 15.48
N ASP A 291 5.51 5.60 16.50
CA ASP A 291 5.88 5.93 17.87
C ASP A 291 6.65 4.79 18.57
N ILE A 292 7.12 5.11 19.79
CA ILE A 292 7.88 4.17 20.61
C ILE A 292 7.10 2.90 21.01
N TYR A 293 5.78 2.84 20.77
CA TYR A 293 4.95 1.67 21.05
C TYR A 293 4.53 0.91 19.80
N GLY A 294 4.93 1.42 18.62
CA GLY A 294 4.67 0.79 17.33
C GLY A 294 3.35 1.17 16.71
N ASN A 295 2.69 2.26 17.16
CA ASN A 295 1.59 2.84 16.39
C ASN A 295 2.15 3.55 15.16
N VAL A 296 1.56 3.32 13.98
CA VAL A 296 2.05 3.81 12.70
C VAL A 296 1.11 4.82 12.09
N ASN A 297 1.67 5.93 11.63
CA ASN A 297 1.05 6.91 10.76
C ASN A 297 1.63 6.76 9.36
N SER A 298 0.79 6.47 8.39
CA SER A 298 1.16 6.31 6.97
C SER A 298 0.51 7.37 6.06
N THR A 299 -0.30 8.28 6.62
CA THR A 299 -1.17 9.17 5.83
C THR A 299 -0.96 10.65 6.06
N HIS A 300 -0.67 11.08 7.30
CA HIS A 300 -0.64 12.50 7.68
C HIS A 300 0.74 12.97 8.09
N VAL A 301 1.17 14.11 7.56
CA VAL A 301 2.38 14.80 7.99
C VAL A 301 2.04 15.74 9.15
N CYS A 302 2.76 15.60 10.26
CA CYS A 302 2.60 16.43 11.45
C CYS A 302 1.13 16.55 11.90
N GLY A 303 0.43 15.43 11.93
CA GLY A 303 -0.87 15.26 12.55
C GLY A 303 -2.09 15.65 11.73
N SER A 304 -2.03 16.67 10.92
CA SER A 304 -3.23 17.24 10.28
C SER A 304 -3.16 17.36 8.75
N LYS A 305 -1.98 17.36 8.16
CA LYS A 305 -1.81 17.50 6.71
C LYS A 305 -1.79 16.16 6.02
N MET A 306 -2.91 15.79 5.40
CA MET A 306 -3.01 14.54 4.63
C MET A 306 -2.02 14.56 3.45
N MET A 307 -1.22 13.49 3.33
CA MET A 307 -0.32 13.25 2.20
C MET A 307 -1.00 12.39 1.13
N ASN A 308 -1.64 11.31 1.55
CA ASN A 308 -2.37 10.34 0.75
C ASN A 308 -3.40 9.65 1.65
N GLY A 309 -4.15 8.68 1.15
CA GLY A 309 -5.05 7.86 1.97
C GLY A 309 -4.34 6.64 2.55
N ILE A 310 -5.03 5.90 3.42
CA ILE A 310 -4.55 4.64 4.02
C ILE A 310 -4.26 3.58 2.94
N GLY A 311 -4.98 3.65 1.81
CA GLY A 311 -4.82 2.69 0.71
C GLY A 311 -5.10 1.25 1.17
N GLY A 312 -4.26 0.33 0.68
CA GLY A 312 -4.33 -1.09 1.03
C GLY A 312 -3.54 -1.45 2.29
N SER A 313 -2.76 -0.53 2.87
CA SER A 313 -1.85 -0.87 3.96
C SER A 313 -2.55 -1.48 5.18
N GLY A 314 -3.74 -0.99 5.54
CA GLY A 314 -4.52 -1.52 6.65
C GLY A 314 -5.16 -2.88 6.34
N ASP A 315 -5.59 -3.10 5.11
CA ASP A 315 -6.10 -4.40 4.67
C ASP A 315 -5.04 -5.49 4.84
N PHE A 316 -3.80 -5.19 4.42
CA PHE A 316 -2.69 -6.12 4.55
C PHE A 316 -2.14 -6.19 5.97
N ALA A 317 -1.76 -5.09 6.61
CA ALA A 317 -1.08 -5.10 7.90
C ALA A 317 -1.88 -5.84 8.97
N ARG A 318 -3.17 -5.51 9.14
CA ARG A 318 -4.02 -6.15 10.16
C ARG A 318 -4.22 -7.66 9.95
N ASN A 319 -4.07 -8.15 8.72
CA ASN A 319 -4.38 -9.51 8.34
C ASN A 319 -3.16 -10.32 7.89
N ALA A 320 -2.00 -9.71 7.77
CA ALA A 320 -0.77 -10.36 7.39
C ALA A 320 -0.34 -11.44 8.39
N HIS A 321 0.46 -12.39 7.91
CA HIS A 321 1.19 -13.32 8.77
C HIS A 321 2.35 -12.61 9.49
N ILE A 322 3.01 -11.68 8.78
CA ILE A 322 3.98 -10.75 9.35
C ILE A 322 3.71 -9.37 8.76
N ALA A 323 3.36 -8.42 9.62
CA ALA A 323 3.12 -7.02 9.25
C ALA A 323 4.38 -6.19 9.48
N ILE A 324 4.98 -5.70 8.41
CA ILE A 324 6.24 -4.96 8.40
C ILE A 324 5.98 -3.53 7.95
N PHE A 325 6.47 -2.56 8.71
CA PHE A 325 6.52 -1.17 8.27
C PHE A 325 7.96 -0.68 8.15
N VAL A 326 8.22 0.01 7.04
CA VAL A 326 9.53 0.52 6.67
C VAL A 326 9.47 2.03 6.45
N THR A 327 10.52 2.74 6.89
CA THR A 327 10.70 4.16 6.61
C THR A 327 12.16 4.56 6.84
N LYS A 328 12.60 5.70 6.28
CA LYS A 328 13.85 6.31 6.71
C LYS A 328 13.67 6.92 8.09
N SER A 329 14.67 6.81 8.95
CA SER A 329 14.58 7.28 10.34
C SER A 329 14.43 8.80 10.47
N ILE A 330 14.86 9.54 9.45
CA ILE A 330 14.74 11.01 9.36
C ILE A 330 14.28 11.47 7.99
N ALA A 331 13.75 12.68 7.94
CA ALA A 331 13.40 13.38 6.71
C ALA A 331 13.85 14.85 6.78
N LYS A 332 13.78 15.56 5.64
CA LYS A 332 14.18 16.97 5.51
C LYS A 332 15.56 17.28 6.07
N GLY A 333 16.54 16.43 5.78
CA GLY A 333 17.91 16.65 6.23
C GLY A 333 18.12 16.54 7.74
N GLY A 334 17.19 15.87 8.46
CA GLY A 334 17.23 15.68 9.91
C GLY A 334 16.26 16.55 10.70
N ASP A 335 15.52 17.46 10.05
CA ASP A 335 14.53 18.30 10.72
C ASP A 335 13.29 17.54 11.18
N ILE A 336 13.04 16.37 10.63
CA ILE A 336 11.93 15.47 11.02
C ILE A 336 12.51 14.13 11.43
N SER A 337 12.12 13.64 12.62
CA SER A 337 12.27 12.24 13.01
C SER A 337 11.04 11.44 12.60
N SER A 338 11.25 10.30 11.94
CA SER A 338 10.15 9.35 11.66
C SER A 338 9.85 8.44 12.85
N VAL A 339 10.68 8.46 13.89
CA VAL A 339 10.44 7.74 15.15
C VAL A 339 10.21 8.77 16.25
N VAL A 340 8.98 8.78 16.79
CA VAL A 340 8.50 9.87 17.66
C VAL A 340 8.04 9.34 19.02
N PRO A 341 7.92 10.22 20.06
CA PRO A 341 7.36 9.80 21.35
C PRO A 341 5.93 9.28 21.25
N MET A 342 5.09 9.93 20.44
CA MET A 342 3.70 9.57 20.18
C MET A 342 3.33 9.94 18.75
N ALA A 343 2.75 9.02 17.99
CA ALA A 343 2.28 9.29 16.64
C ALA A 343 1.16 10.34 16.64
N SER A 344 1.28 11.31 15.74
CA SER A 344 0.34 12.43 15.65
C SER A 344 -0.99 12.04 14.99
N HIS A 345 -1.00 10.98 14.23
CA HIS A 345 -2.14 10.33 13.61
C HIS A 345 -1.87 8.82 13.61
N VAL A 346 -2.87 7.99 13.80
CA VAL A 346 -2.69 6.54 13.87
C VAL A 346 -3.56 5.86 12.82
N ASP A 347 -2.91 5.31 11.80
CA ASP A 347 -3.55 4.48 10.79
C ASP A 347 -3.49 2.99 11.18
N HIS A 348 -2.39 2.57 11.82
CA HIS A 348 -2.19 1.20 12.26
C HIS A 348 -1.77 1.21 13.73
N THR A 349 -2.54 0.48 14.54
CA THR A 349 -2.23 0.38 15.96
C THR A 349 -1.04 -0.56 16.20
N GLY A 350 -0.34 -0.39 17.31
CA GLY A 350 0.74 -1.30 17.68
C GLY A 350 0.35 -2.78 17.77
N HIS A 351 -0.97 -3.08 17.83
CA HIS A 351 -1.47 -4.45 17.81
C HIS A 351 -1.39 -5.11 16.42
N ASP A 352 -1.33 -4.30 15.36
CA ASP A 352 -1.35 -4.73 13.97
C ASP A 352 0.05 -4.62 13.32
N VAL A 353 1.09 -4.36 14.14
CA VAL A 353 2.48 -4.16 13.67
C VAL A 353 3.40 -5.17 14.35
N ASP A 354 4.08 -5.97 13.53
CA ASP A 354 5.01 -6.99 13.98
C ASP A 354 6.47 -6.54 13.92
N VAL A 355 6.86 -5.85 12.87
CA VAL A 355 8.24 -5.46 12.60
C VAL A 355 8.31 -4.03 12.09
N LEU A 356 9.24 -3.26 12.67
CA LEU A 356 9.58 -1.90 12.21
C LEU A 356 11.02 -1.87 11.73
N VAL A 357 11.26 -1.20 10.61
CA VAL A 357 12.60 -1.12 10.00
C VAL A 357 12.90 0.30 9.56
N THR A 358 14.09 0.75 9.90
CA THR A 358 14.71 1.94 9.33
C THR A 358 16.10 1.58 8.79
N GLU A 359 16.81 2.52 8.18
CA GLU A 359 18.21 2.30 7.79
C GLU A 359 19.14 2.10 9.01
N GLN A 360 18.69 2.47 10.22
CA GLN A 360 19.45 2.25 11.46
C GLN A 360 19.39 0.80 11.93
N GLY A 361 18.30 0.07 11.62
CA GLY A 361 18.12 -1.31 12.03
C GLY A 361 16.66 -1.77 12.00
N LEU A 362 16.41 -2.92 12.63
CA LEU A 362 15.12 -3.60 12.68
C LEU A 362 14.71 -3.90 14.12
N ALA A 363 13.47 -3.56 14.45
CA ALA A 363 12.81 -3.92 15.70
C ALA A 363 11.73 -4.98 15.45
N ASP A 364 11.97 -6.21 15.91
CA ASP A 364 10.96 -7.28 15.96
C ASP A 364 10.14 -7.11 17.25
N LEU A 365 8.87 -6.75 17.10
CA LEU A 365 7.97 -6.40 18.20
C LEU A 365 7.11 -7.58 18.67
N ARG A 366 7.22 -8.72 18.02
CA ARG A 366 6.42 -9.89 18.32
C ARG A 366 6.75 -10.44 19.72
N GLY A 367 5.70 -10.70 20.52
CA GLY A 367 5.85 -11.21 21.87
C GLY A 367 6.36 -10.22 22.91
N LEU A 368 6.56 -8.94 22.55
CA LEU A 368 7.06 -7.90 23.44
C LEU A 368 5.90 -7.12 24.11
N ALA A 369 6.05 -6.85 25.40
CA ALA A 369 5.22 -5.89 26.12
C ALA A 369 5.53 -4.44 25.68
N PRO A 370 4.63 -3.46 25.86
CA PRO A 370 4.84 -2.08 25.37
C PRO A 370 6.16 -1.46 25.79
N ARG A 371 6.60 -1.65 27.02
CA ARG A 371 7.89 -1.11 27.50
C ARG A 371 9.10 -1.78 26.83
N GLU A 372 8.98 -3.07 26.50
CA GLU A 372 10.01 -3.80 25.75
C GLU A 372 10.02 -3.37 24.28
N ARG A 373 8.84 -3.14 23.68
CA ARG A 373 8.69 -2.56 22.34
C ARG A 373 9.39 -1.21 22.25
N ALA A 374 9.16 -0.32 23.23
CA ALA A 374 9.77 1.00 23.26
C ALA A 374 11.31 0.91 23.24
N ARG A 375 11.90 0.03 24.06
CA ARG A 375 13.35 -0.19 24.05
C ARG A 375 13.82 -0.74 22.70
N ALA A 376 13.16 -1.78 22.18
CA ALA A 376 13.52 -2.37 20.90
C ALA A 376 13.50 -1.34 19.76
N ILE A 377 12.48 -0.47 19.71
CA ILE A 377 12.35 0.58 18.70
C ILE A 377 13.44 1.65 18.89
N ILE A 378 13.62 2.16 20.11
CA ILE A 378 14.62 3.21 20.39
C ILE A 378 16.01 2.71 20.09
N ASP A 379 16.34 1.49 20.48
CA ASP A 379 17.69 0.94 20.31
C ASP A 379 18.04 0.66 18.85
N ASN A 380 17.07 0.23 18.05
CA ASN A 380 17.32 -0.27 16.69
C ASN A 380 16.89 0.67 15.57
N CYS A 381 15.84 1.49 15.75
CA CYS A 381 15.23 2.22 14.62
C CYS A 381 15.43 3.73 14.66
N VAL A 382 15.87 4.28 15.78
CA VAL A 382 15.98 5.74 15.97
C VAL A 382 17.31 6.27 15.43
N HIS A 383 17.23 7.35 14.64
CA HIS A 383 18.44 8.06 14.20
C HIS A 383 19.25 8.59 15.40
N PRO A 384 20.60 8.50 15.38
CA PRO A 384 21.44 8.94 16.51
C PRO A 384 21.16 10.36 16.99
N MET A 385 20.77 11.29 16.10
CA MET A 385 20.43 12.69 16.47
C MET A 385 19.28 12.80 17.47
N TYR A 386 18.35 11.84 17.48
CA TYR A 386 17.13 11.84 18.30
C TYR A 386 17.15 10.81 19.43
N LYS A 387 18.13 9.89 19.43
CA LYS A 387 18.15 8.72 20.32
C LYS A 387 18.23 9.10 21.80
N ASP A 388 19.08 10.03 22.15
CA ASP A 388 19.23 10.50 23.55
C ASP A 388 17.93 11.14 24.07
N ALA A 389 17.27 11.95 23.22
CA ALA A 389 16.03 12.62 23.60
C ALA A 389 14.88 11.64 23.79
N LEU A 390 14.77 10.60 22.95
CA LEU A 390 13.75 9.56 23.12
C LEU A 390 14.01 8.68 24.33
N ASN A 391 15.27 8.36 24.63
CA ASN A 391 15.64 7.65 25.86
C ASN A 391 15.25 8.46 27.11
N ASP A 392 15.62 9.75 27.17
CA ASP A 392 15.25 10.63 28.28
C ASP A 392 13.72 10.71 28.46
N TYR A 393 12.99 10.94 27.34
CA TYR A 393 11.54 10.96 27.35
C TYR A 393 10.95 9.67 27.94
N PHE A 394 11.41 8.52 27.44
CA PHE A 394 10.90 7.21 27.83
C PHE A 394 11.23 6.88 29.29
N ASP A 395 12.46 7.18 29.75
CA ASP A 395 12.86 6.95 31.12
C ASP A 395 12.03 7.76 32.12
N ARG A 396 11.84 9.06 31.85
CA ARG A 396 10.96 9.93 32.65
C ARG A 396 9.51 9.48 32.63
N ALA A 397 8.99 9.02 31.48
CA ALA A 397 7.65 8.47 31.37
C ALA A 397 7.49 7.20 32.20
N CYS A 398 8.49 6.31 32.21
CA CYS A 398 8.47 5.07 32.99
C CYS A 398 8.38 5.31 34.49
N VAL A 399 8.94 6.41 35.01
CA VAL A 399 8.83 6.80 36.43
C VAL A 399 7.39 7.09 36.83
N ARG A 400 6.57 7.62 35.91
CA ARG A 400 5.15 7.87 36.16
C ARG A 400 4.31 6.60 36.22
N GLY A 401 4.81 5.48 35.72
CA GLY A 401 4.08 4.21 35.64
C GLY A 401 3.14 4.12 34.43
N GLY A 402 2.25 3.14 34.42
CA GLY A 402 1.34 2.82 33.33
C GLY A 402 1.84 1.69 32.42
N GLN A 403 0.95 1.15 31.61
CA GLN A 403 1.23 0.07 30.63
C GLN A 403 2.04 0.63 29.46
N THR A 404 1.61 1.76 28.91
CA THR A 404 2.27 2.54 27.85
C THR A 404 2.57 3.94 28.40
N PRO A 405 3.69 4.10 29.18
CA PRO A 405 3.99 5.36 29.82
C PRO A 405 4.22 6.50 28.85
N HIS A 406 3.56 7.64 29.09
CA HIS A 406 3.72 8.88 28.33
C HIS A 406 3.86 10.09 29.24
N LEU A 407 4.57 11.11 28.78
CA LEU A 407 4.56 12.47 29.32
C LEU A 407 3.58 13.27 28.44
N LEU A 408 2.29 13.27 28.78
CA LEU A 408 1.23 13.80 27.91
C LEU A 408 1.47 15.26 27.47
N ASN A 409 2.09 16.07 28.30
CA ASN A 409 2.41 17.46 27.98
C ASN A 409 3.55 17.60 26.95
N GLU A 410 4.35 16.52 26.75
CA GLU A 410 5.51 16.51 25.87
C GLU A 410 5.32 15.59 24.67
N ALA A 411 4.33 14.71 24.70
CA ALA A 411 4.17 13.61 23.75
C ALA A 411 4.11 14.05 22.28
N LEU A 412 3.53 15.21 22.01
CA LEU A 412 3.42 15.80 20.66
C LEU A 412 4.30 17.07 20.49
N SER A 413 5.20 17.37 21.43
CA SER A 413 5.99 18.59 21.38
C SER A 413 6.88 18.70 20.14
N TRP A 414 7.38 17.57 19.62
CA TRP A 414 8.19 17.54 18.39
C TRP A 414 7.38 17.98 17.17
N HIS A 415 6.13 17.57 17.08
CA HIS A 415 5.22 17.97 16.00
C HIS A 415 4.85 19.46 16.11
N ALA A 416 4.53 19.92 17.31
CA ALA A 416 4.24 21.34 17.56
C ALA A 416 5.42 22.23 17.20
N ASN A 417 6.64 21.85 17.61
CA ASN A 417 7.85 22.58 17.25
C ASN A 417 8.11 22.59 15.73
N PHE A 418 7.90 21.47 15.07
CA PHE A 418 8.05 21.44 13.61
C PHE A 418 7.06 22.40 12.93
N GLU A 419 5.83 22.48 13.42
CA GLU A 419 4.83 23.39 12.87
C GLU A 419 5.24 24.88 13.09
N GLU A 420 5.83 25.20 14.23
CA GLU A 420 6.24 26.57 14.58
C GLU A 420 7.57 26.99 13.95
N THR A 421 8.55 26.06 13.91
CA THR A 421 9.96 26.41 13.60
C THR A 421 10.49 25.75 12.32
N GLY A 422 9.77 24.75 11.79
CA GLY A 422 10.19 23.92 10.66
C GLY A 422 11.18 22.79 11.04
N SER A 423 11.44 22.57 12.34
CA SER A 423 12.33 21.51 12.81
C SER A 423 11.86 20.90 14.13
N MET A 424 11.93 19.56 14.23
CA MET A 424 11.74 18.84 15.50
C MET A 424 12.96 18.98 16.44
N LEU A 425 14.14 19.31 15.92
CA LEU A 425 15.40 19.43 16.68
C LEU A 425 15.40 20.58 17.70
N ALA A 426 14.60 21.61 17.50
CA ALA A 426 14.54 22.74 18.41
C ALA A 426 14.09 22.31 19.82
N SER A 427 13.11 21.39 19.92
CA SER A 427 12.65 20.82 21.19
C SER A 427 13.69 19.91 21.86
N VAL A 428 14.50 19.23 21.09
CA VAL A 428 15.56 18.35 21.59
C VAL A 428 16.69 19.17 22.25
N LYS A 429 16.96 20.39 21.75
CA LYS A 429 17.99 21.28 22.32
C LYS A 429 17.53 21.93 23.62
N GLU A 430 16.28 22.30 23.74
CA GLU A 430 15.72 22.91 24.97
C GLU A 430 15.66 21.92 26.13
N ALA A 431 15.33 20.65 25.87
CA ALA A 431 15.35 19.61 26.90
C ALA A 431 16.75 19.32 27.48
N LYS A 432 17.81 19.62 26.73
CA LYS A 432 19.22 19.47 27.21
C LYS A 432 19.71 20.71 27.97
N SER A 433 19.00 21.85 27.93
CA SER A 433 19.38 23.10 28.59
C SER A 433 18.58 23.39 29.88
N ALA A 434 17.59 22.58 30.23
CA ALA A 434 16.79 22.62 31.45
C ALA A 434 17.20 21.50 32.43
#